data_f494e8448125427eead5e021b1d70569
#
_entry.id   f494e8448125427eead5e021b1d70569
#
_cell.length_a   1.000
_cell.length_b   1.000
_cell.length_c   1.000
_cell.angle_alpha   90.00
_cell.angle_beta   90.00
_cell.angle_gamma   90.00
#
_symmetry.space_group_name_H-M   'P 1'
#
loop_
_entity.id
_entity.type
_entity.pdbx_description
1 polymer ?
#
loop_
_entity_poly.entity_id
_entity_poly.type
_entity_poly.pdbx_seq_one_letter_code
_entity_poly.pdbx_strand_id
1 'polypeptide(L)'
;MVDRHTLARMFARGGLLRDIIWVILLGSLASVANSRPFIPQDDSTVLAAVPPGARHAQLAARQVAANRLDVALPLAQLYIKQARSTGDLRFLGYAEAVLAPWTGSAPASADALVLHATVLQSRHEFMRALSVLEQARALRADDPQAWLTSATVLRVLGRYQQSLAACEQVAVRADPVVAELCRQSIRGLTGDLPSAYATISQISPQGMPAEERAWRDSELGEMAVRLGKDDEAERWFGDGLRSSPGDFYIRAAYADLLLRHGRAQETLALLKGQETLEPLLLRIAIAQTVLGHPGLKESSARLAAAFAAEAQRGEGIHRREEARFLLDVQNDPRAALAAAQENWKVQRECDDVLVLLRAAFAAGVPQAAAPAVEFVREHGMQDVRIAAVMGERS
;
A
#
# COMPACT_ATOMS: atom_id res chain seq x y z
N MET A 1 6.07 42.35 44.49
CA MET A 1 6.35 41.85 45.84
C MET A 1 5.11 41.14 46.33
N VAL A 2 4.95 39.88 46.09
CA VAL A 2 3.80 39.05 46.54
C VAL A 2 4.32 38.23 47.72
N ASP A 3 3.61 38.35 48.80
CA ASP A 3 3.93 37.88 50.14
C ASP A 3 4.09 36.34 50.21
N ARG A 4 5.20 35.86 50.75
CA ARG A 4 5.55 34.45 50.94
C ARG A 4 4.62 33.67 51.93
N HIS A 5 3.70 34.34 52.58
CA HIS A 5 2.81 33.72 53.58
C HIS A 5 1.46 33.22 52.99
N THR A 6 1.12 33.57 51.73
CA THR A 6 -0.13 33.15 51.11
C THR A 6 -0.02 31.78 50.43
N LEU A 7 1.20 31.33 50.07
CA LEU A 7 1.42 30.02 49.42
C LEU A 7 1.47 28.82 50.38
N ALA A 8 1.66 29.06 51.68
CA ALA A 8 1.75 27.98 52.68
C ALA A 8 0.39 27.46 53.18
N ARG A 9 -0.74 28.16 52.86
CA ARG A 9 -2.09 27.72 53.29
C ARG A 9 -2.89 26.96 52.24
N MET A 10 -2.41 26.82 51.01
CA MET A 10 -3.06 26.05 49.96
C MET A 10 -2.64 24.56 49.86
N PHE A 11 -1.61 24.16 50.63
CA PHE A 11 -1.11 22.78 50.61
C PHE A 11 -1.63 21.87 51.73
N ALA A 12 -2.54 22.33 52.58
CA ALA A 12 -3.05 21.57 53.73
C ALA A 12 -4.41 20.88 53.53
N ARG A 13 -4.95 20.85 52.29
CA ARG A 13 -6.24 20.19 51.98
C ARG A 13 -6.19 19.26 50.78
N GLY A 14 -5.03 18.61 50.51
CA GLY A 14 -4.79 17.78 49.34
C GLY A 14 -4.73 16.28 49.58
N GLY A 15 -5.43 15.72 50.56
CA GLY A 15 -5.42 14.26 50.78
C GLY A 15 -6.14 13.44 49.68
N LEU A 16 -7.23 13.97 49.14
CA LEU A 16 -8.05 13.23 48.16
C LEU A 16 -7.52 13.29 46.70
N LEU A 17 -6.79 14.34 46.34
CA LEU A 17 -6.24 14.45 44.97
C LEU A 17 -4.97 13.57 44.75
N ARG A 18 -4.27 13.23 45.82
CA ARG A 18 -3.04 12.41 45.72
C ARG A 18 -3.34 10.94 45.44
N ASP A 19 -4.45 10.43 45.93
CA ASP A 19 -4.88 9.04 45.73
C ASP A 19 -5.51 8.85 44.34
N ILE A 20 -6.15 9.89 43.77
CA ILE A 20 -6.69 9.85 42.41
C ILE A 20 -5.57 9.91 41.36
N ILE A 21 -4.50 10.65 41.60
CA ILE A 21 -3.31 10.70 40.68
C ILE A 21 -2.55 9.37 40.67
N TRP A 22 -2.45 8.66 41.80
CA TRP A 22 -1.84 7.35 41.85
C TRP A 22 -2.67 6.25 41.18
N VAL A 23 -4.00 6.32 41.21
CA VAL A 23 -4.90 5.40 40.54
C VAL A 23 -4.88 5.64 39.01
N ILE A 24 -4.75 6.89 38.56
CA ILE A 24 -4.62 7.23 37.12
C ILE A 24 -3.22 6.84 36.59
N LEU A 25 -2.16 6.98 37.38
CA LEU A 25 -0.79 6.56 37.00
C LEU A 25 -0.59 5.03 37.00
N LEU A 26 -1.33 4.29 37.82
CA LEU A 26 -1.32 2.81 37.81
C LEU A 26 -2.25 2.24 36.72
N GLY A 27 -3.27 2.97 36.29
CA GLY A 27 -4.13 2.58 35.17
C GLY A 27 -3.52 2.77 33.77
N SER A 28 -2.51 3.64 33.63
CA SER A 28 -1.85 3.90 32.34
C SER A 28 -0.57 3.06 32.10
N LEU A 29 -0.18 2.19 33.04
CA LEU A 29 0.94 1.25 32.89
C LEU A 29 0.51 -0.16 32.42
N ALA A 30 -0.77 -0.39 32.14
CA ALA A 30 -1.29 -1.69 31.78
C ALA A 30 -1.66 -1.83 30.29
N SER A 31 -0.92 -1.19 29.38
CA SER A 31 -1.04 -1.46 27.94
C SER A 31 0.27 -1.30 27.19
N VAL A 32 1.36 -1.83 27.75
CA VAL A 32 2.42 -2.34 26.91
C VAL A 32 1.94 -3.71 26.47
N ALA A 33 1.28 -3.79 25.30
CA ALA A 33 1.02 -5.06 24.66
C ALA A 33 2.38 -5.75 24.51
N ASN A 34 2.69 -6.69 25.40
CA ASN A 34 3.77 -7.63 25.23
C ASN A 34 3.45 -8.44 23.97
N SER A 35 3.89 -7.97 22.82
CA SER A 35 3.99 -8.79 21.62
C SER A 35 5.03 -9.87 21.89
N ARG A 36 4.62 -10.91 22.62
CA ARG A 36 5.44 -12.12 22.75
C ARG A 36 5.41 -12.80 21.40
N PRO A 37 6.57 -13.18 20.86
CA PRO A 37 6.59 -13.97 19.62
C PRO A 37 5.72 -15.22 19.84
N PHE A 38 4.96 -15.60 18.82
CA PHE A 38 4.19 -16.83 18.85
C PHE A 38 5.17 -18.01 19.01
N ILE A 39 5.11 -18.66 20.16
CA ILE A 39 5.86 -19.88 20.44
C ILE A 39 4.86 -21.02 20.33
N PRO A 40 5.02 -21.95 19.34
CA PRO A 40 4.16 -23.11 19.24
C PRO A 40 4.21 -23.92 20.54
N GLN A 41 3.05 -24.39 20.99
CA GLN A 41 2.95 -25.25 22.16
C GLN A 41 3.31 -26.71 21.86
N ASP A 42 3.41 -27.04 20.58
CA ASP A 42 3.65 -28.37 20.05
C ASP A 42 4.63 -28.30 18.87
N ASP A 43 5.66 -29.12 18.90
CA ASP A 43 6.68 -29.23 17.84
C ASP A 43 6.11 -29.73 16.51
N SER A 44 4.90 -30.30 16.50
CA SER A 44 4.17 -30.68 15.29
C SER A 44 3.48 -29.53 14.58
N THR A 45 3.43 -28.32 15.20
CA THR A 45 2.79 -27.16 14.61
C THR A 45 3.53 -26.70 13.37
N VAL A 46 2.92 -26.86 12.18
CA VAL A 46 3.47 -26.40 10.90
C VAL A 46 3.29 -24.88 10.81
N LEU A 47 4.36 -24.12 11.04
CA LEU A 47 4.36 -22.67 10.92
C LEU A 47 4.44 -22.21 9.46
N ALA A 48 5.12 -22.97 8.60
CA ALA A 48 5.18 -22.74 7.17
C ALA A 48 5.63 -24.02 6.45
N ALA A 49 5.01 -24.33 5.31
CA ALA A 49 5.49 -25.38 4.42
C ALA A 49 6.53 -24.81 3.45
N VAL A 50 7.72 -25.41 3.40
CA VAL A 50 8.77 -25.09 2.43
C VAL A 50 8.89 -26.26 1.46
N PRO A 51 8.83 -26.04 0.12
CA PRO A 51 8.98 -27.08 -0.87
C PRO A 51 10.30 -27.86 -0.67
N PRO A 52 10.28 -29.19 -0.82
CA PRO A 52 11.48 -30.00 -0.71
C PRO A 52 12.59 -29.53 -1.69
N GLY A 53 13.82 -29.40 -1.20
CA GLY A 53 14.98 -28.98 -2.00
C GLY A 53 15.16 -27.46 -2.18
N ALA A 54 14.10 -26.64 -2.06
CA ALA A 54 14.20 -25.21 -2.24
C ALA A 54 15.06 -24.53 -1.16
N ARG A 55 15.04 -25.03 0.06
CA ARG A 55 15.76 -24.44 1.19
C ARG A 55 17.29 -24.45 1.02
N HIS A 56 17.86 -25.58 0.59
CA HIS A 56 19.31 -25.69 0.41
C HIS A 56 19.83 -24.83 -0.74
N ALA A 57 19.10 -24.82 -1.87
CA ALA A 57 19.45 -23.97 -3.00
C ALA A 57 19.37 -22.47 -2.65
N GLN A 58 18.35 -22.06 -1.88
CA GLN A 58 18.21 -20.68 -1.42
C GLN A 58 19.32 -20.27 -0.44
N LEU A 59 19.71 -21.15 0.49
CA LEU A 59 20.79 -20.88 1.45
C LEU A 59 22.14 -20.77 0.72
N ALA A 60 22.43 -21.67 -0.21
CA ALA A 60 23.64 -21.62 -1.03
C ALA A 60 23.69 -20.35 -1.88
N ALA A 61 22.59 -19.99 -2.54
CA ALA A 61 22.50 -18.75 -3.31
C ALA A 61 22.74 -17.50 -2.45
N ARG A 62 22.20 -17.47 -1.24
CA ARG A 62 22.43 -16.35 -0.29
C ARG A 62 23.89 -16.26 0.15
N GLN A 63 24.55 -17.38 0.42
CA GLN A 63 25.98 -17.39 0.79
C GLN A 63 26.85 -16.85 -0.32
N VAL A 64 26.57 -17.21 -1.60
CA VAL A 64 27.28 -16.68 -2.77
C VAL A 64 26.98 -15.18 -2.94
N ALA A 65 25.74 -14.77 -2.79
CA ALA A 65 25.28 -13.38 -2.94
C ALA A 65 25.94 -12.43 -1.92
N ALA A 66 26.30 -12.92 -0.72
CA ALA A 66 26.98 -12.11 0.29
C ALA A 66 28.33 -11.52 -0.18
N ASN A 67 28.97 -12.16 -1.16
CA ASN A 67 30.28 -11.76 -1.68
C ASN A 67 30.26 -11.39 -3.16
N ARG A 68 29.11 -11.47 -3.83
CA ARG A 68 28.96 -11.24 -5.28
C ARG A 68 27.71 -10.43 -5.59
N LEU A 69 27.91 -9.15 -5.89
CA LEU A 69 26.82 -8.22 -6.24
C LEU A 69 26.04 -8.67 -7.48
N ASP A 70 26.71 -9.21 -8.48
CA ASP A 70 26.12 -9.73 -9.72
C ASP A 70 25.18 -10.93 -9.50
N VAL A 71 25.30 -11.60 -8.33
CA VAL A 71 24.37 -12.65 -7.89
C VAL A 71 23.30 -12.08 -6.95
N ALA A 72 23.68 -11.11 -6.11
CA ALA A 72 22.78 -10.53 -5.12
C ALA A 72 21.60 -9.76 -5.78
N LEU A 73 21.88 -8.93 -6.79
CA LEU A 73 20.86 -8.12 -7.44
C LEU A 73 19.76 -8.96 -8.12
N PRO A 74 20.08 -9.94 -9.00
CA PRO A 74 19.04 -10.78 -9.59
C PRO A 74 18.27 -11.61 -8.56
N LEU A 75 18.95 -12.08 -7.50
CA LEU A 75 18.30 -12.86 -6.46
C LEU A 75 17.32 -11.99 -5.64
N ALA A 76 17.69 -10.76 -5.30
CA ALA A 76 16.82 -9.82 -4.64
C ALA A 76 15.59 -9.45 -5.49
N GLN A 77 15.80 -9.19 -6.81
CA GLN A 77 14.71 -8.97 -7.77
C GLN A 77 13.75 -10.16 -7.83
N LEU A 78 14.29 -11.39 -7.85
CA LEU A 78 13.48 -12.60 -7.83
C LEU A 78 12.62 -12.67 -6.56
N TYR A 79 13.17 -12.38 -5.38
CA TYR A 79 12.42 -12.38 -4.14
C TYR A 79 11.35 -11.30 -4.09
N ILE A 80 11.64 -10.09 -4.57
CA ILE A 80 10.65 -9.01 -4.69
C ILE A 80 9.50 -9.44 -5.63
N LYS A 81 9.85 -10.07 -6.77
CA LYS A 81 8.86 -10.61 -7.70
C LYS A 81 8.01 -11.72 -7.06
N GLN A 82 8.62 -12.63 -6.30
CA GLN A 82 7.91 -13.67 -5.57
C GLN A 82 6.98 -13.09 -4.50
N ALA A 83 7.44 -12.09 -3.73
CA ALA A 83 6.57 -11.40 -2.76
C ALA A 83 5.32 -10.84 -3.44
N ARG A 84 5.49 -10.17 -4.58
CA ARG A 84 4.37 -9.60 -5.36
C ARG A 84 3.44 -10.67 -5.93
N SER A 85 3.97 -11.79 -6.43
CA SER A 85 3.15 -12.82 -7.07
C SER A 85 2.44 -13.76 -6.09
N THR A 86 2.97 -13.93 -4.87
CA THR A 86 2.44 -14.86 -3.87
C THR A 86 1.78 -14.18 -2.66
N GLY A 87 1.97 -12.85 -2.50
CA GLY A 87 1.57 -12.10 -1.32
C GLY A 87 2.36 -12.47 -0.05
N ASP A 88 3.39 -13.31 -0.17
CA ASP A 88 4.19 -13.74 0.97
C ASP A 88 5.30 -12.74 1.29
N LEU A 89 5.05 -11.88 2.27
CA LEU A 89 5.98 -10.82 2.70
C LEU A 89 7.33 -11.35 3.23
N ARG A 90 7.46 -12.65 3.54
CA ARG A 90 8.75 -13.25 3.93
C ARG A 90 9.79 -13.11 2.82
N PHE A 91 9.36 -13.10 1.55
CA PHE A 91 10.27 -12.87 0.43
C PHE A 91 10.87 -11.46 0.44
N LEU A 92 10.18 -10.45 0.96
CA LEU A 92 10.79 -9.11 1.17
C LEU A 92 11.91 -9.16 2.20
N GLY A 93 11.75 -9.92 3.28
CA GLY A 93 12.83 -10.16 4.25
C GLY A 93 14.01 -10.92 3.64
N TYR A 94 13.75 -11.83 2.71
CA TYR A 94 14.83 -12.51 1.99
C TYR A 94 15.56 -11.59 1.02
N ALA A 95 14.84 -10.70 0.32
CA ALA A 95 15.46 -9.68 -0.52
C ALA A 95 16.34 -8.73 0.30
N GLU A 96 15.82 -8.24 1.42
CA GLU A 96 16.56 -7.36 2.34
C GLU A 96 17.84 -8.02 2.86
N ALA A 97 17.76 -9.28 3.31
CA ALA A 97 18.92 -10.01 3.81
C ALA A 97 20.03 -10.22 2.74
N VAL A 98 19.64 -10.41 1.47
CA VAL A 98 20.57 -10.53 0.34
C VAL A 98 21.20 -9.18 0.00
N LEU A 99 20.47 -8.08 0.15
CA LEU A 99 20.94 -6.73 -0.14
C LEU A 99 21.77 -6.12 1.01
N ALA A 100 21.62 -6.60 2.24
CA ALA A 100 22.24 -6.01 3.43
C ALA A 100 23.77 -5.78 3.31
N PRO A 101 24.60 -6.68 2.76
CA PRO A 101 26.03 -6.44 2.58
C PRO A 101 26.36 -5.25 1.65
N TRP A 102 25.40 -4.84 0.80
CA TRP A 102 25.57 -3.88 -0.29
C TRP A 102 24.87 -2.54 -0.02
N THR A 103 24.15 -2.42 1.11
CA THR A 103 23.37 -1.23 1.47
C THR A 103 23.84 -0.53 2.73
N GLY A 104 24.65 -1.20 3.58
CA GLY A 104 24.97 -0.71 4.93
C GLY A 104 26.31 0.01 5.09
N SER A 105 27.37 -0.45 4.43
CA SER A 105 28.72 0.10 4.59
C SER A 105 29.45 0.13 3.26
N ALA A 106 30.50 0.99 3.16
CA ALA A 106 31.27 1.12 1.93
C ALA A 106 31.94 -0.22 1.51
N PRO A 107 31.87 -0.59 0.22
CA PRO A 107 31.24 0.19 -0.84
C PRO A 107 29.76 -0.16 -1.03
N ALA A 108 28.86 0.80 -0.75
CA ALA A 108 27.44 0.65 -1.04
C ALA A 108 27.21 0.64 -2.56
N SER A 109 26.22 -0.13 -3.04
CA SER A 109 25.83 -0.19 -4.44
C SER A 109 24.55 0.61 -4.68
N ALA A 110 24.57 1.52 -5.66
CA ALA A 110 23.38 2.26 -6.06
C ALA A 110 22.23 1.33 -6.45
N ASP A 111 22.50 0.27 -7.23
CA ASP A 111 21.48 -0.71 -7.63
C ASP A 111 20.90 -1.47 -6.42
N ALA A 112 21.73 -1.85 -5.46
CA ALA A 112 21.27 -2.49 -4.23
C ALA A 112 20.40 -1.56 -3.38
N LEU A 113 20.77 -0.28 -3.30
CA LEU A 113 19.96 0.74 -2.59
C LEU A 113 18.60 0.95 -3.27
N VAL A 114 18.52 0.98 -4.60
CA VAL A 114 17.26 1.09 -5.34
C VAL A 114 16.36 -0.12 -5.08
N LEU A 115 16.90 -1.33 -5.10
CA LEU A 115 16.13 -2.53 -4.75
C LEU A 115 15.71 -2.55 -3.28
N HIS A 116 16.57 -2.10 -2.38
CA HIS A 116 16.21 -1.95 -0.96
C HIS A 116 15.07 -0.94 -0.76
N ALA A 117 15.12 0.20 -1.46
CA ALA A 117 14.02 1.16 -1.44
C ALA A 117 12.71 0.56 -1.98
N THR A 118 12.78 -0.32 -2.98
CA THR A 118 11.61 -1.07 -3.47
C THR A 118 11.05 -2.02 -2.40
N VAL A 119 11.90 -2.68 -1.62
CA VAL A 119 11.47 -3.49 -0.46
C VAL A 119 10.78 -2.62 0.58
N LEU A 120 11.37 -1.47 0.95
CA LEU A 120 10.80 -0.53 1.90
C LEU A 120 9.46 0.04 1.42
N GLN A 121 9.34 0.40 0.13
CA GLN A 121 8.09 0.80 -0.48
C GLN A 121 7.01 -0.28 -0.35
N SER A 122 7.37 -1.55 -0.61
CA SER A 122 6.44 -2.68 -0.49
C SER A 122 6.01 -2.97 0.95
N ARG A 123 6.74 -2.45 1.95
CA ARG A 123 6.39 -2.46 3.37
C ARG A 123 5.74 -1.17 3.85
N HIS A 124 5.41 -0.26 2.95
CA HIS A 124 4.87 1.08 3.23
C HIS A 124 5.78 1.97 4.11
N GLU A 125 7.07 1.66 4.17
CA GLU A 125 8.09 2.46 4.86
C GLU A 125 8.59 3.61 3.96
N PHE A 126 7.66 4.40 3.44
CA PHE A 126 7.88 5.36 2.36
C PHE A 126 8.94 6.41 2.65
N MET A 127 8.98 6.95 3.86
CA MET A 127 10.01 7.95 4.23
C MET A 127 11.41 7.35 4.25
N ARG A 128 11.55 6.10 4.71
CA ARG A 128 12.82 5.38 4.65
C ARG A 128 13.21 5.06 3.21
N ALA A 129 12.25 4.65 2.38
CA ALA A 129 12.49 4.43 0.96
C ALA A 129 13.04 5.68 0.27
N LEU A 130 12.46 6.86 0.51
CA LEU A 130 12.97 8.13 -0.04
C LEU A 130 14.39 8.44 0.42
N SER A 131 14.72 8.23 1.70
CA SER A 131 16.07 8.44 2.24
C SER A 131 17.08 7.51 1.58
N VAL A 132 16.74 6.25 1.37
CA VAL A 132 17.59 5.27 0.69
C VAL A 132 17.77 5.61 -0.80
N LEU A 133 16.71 6.09 -1.46
CA LEU A 133 16.80 6.56 -2.85
C LEU A 133 17.67 7.80 -3.00
N GLU A 134 17.68 8.69 -2.01
CA GLU A 134 18.60 9.83 -1.99
C GLU A 134 20.06 9.37 -1.91
N GLN A 135 20.37 8.38 -1.08
CA GLN A 135 21.69 7.76 -1.02
C GLN A 135 22.07 7.10 -2.36
N ALA A 136 21.13 6.38 -2.99
CA ALA A 136 21.37 5.78 -4.31
C ALA A 136 21.73 6.84 -5.36
N ARG A 137 21.00 7.97 -5.39
CA ARG A 137 21.26 9.09 -6.30
C ARG A 137 22.56 9.82 -5.98
N ALA A 138 22.97 9.88 -4.73
CA ALA A 138 24.29 10.44 -4.37
C ALA A 138 25.45 9.61 -4.92
N LEU A 139 25.27 8.28 -5.05
CA LEU A 139 26.25 7.39 -5.67
C LEU A 139 26.17 7.39 -7.20
N ARG A 140 24.97 7.46 -7.76
CA ARG A 140 24.71 7.43 -9.22
C ARG A 140 23.52 8.33 -9.55
N ALA A 141 23.80 9.60 -9.86
CA ALA A 141 22.79 10.62 -10.09
C ALA A 141 22.00 10.43 -11.39
N ASP A 142 22.54 9.69 -12.34
CA ASP A 142 21.98 9.41 -13.66
C ASP A 142 21.10 8.16 -13.72
N ASP A 143 20.88 7.47 -12.61
CA ASP A 143 20.01 6.28 -12.55
C ASP A 143 18.53 6.65 -12.71
N PRO A 144 17.88 6.31 -13.84
CA PRO A 144 16.46 6.61 -14.04
C PRO A 144 15.55 5.84 -13.09
N GLN A 145 15.94 4.63 -12.67
CA GLN A 145 15.13 3.80 -11.79
C GLN A 145 15.01 4.41 -10.38
N ALA A 146 16.10 5.01 -9.88
CA ALA A 146 16.07 5.71 -8.60
C ALA A 146 15.07 6.90 -8.61
N TRP A 147 15.00 7.63 -9.71
CA TRP A 147 14.06 8.71 -9.90
C TRP A 147 12.62 8.23 -10.08
N LEU A 148 12.41 7.18 -10.89
CA LEU A 148 11.08 6.59 -11.12
C LEU A 148 10.49 6.03 -9.81
N THR A 149 11.30 5.30 -9.04
CA THR A 149 10.86 4.78 -7.72
C THR A 149 10.57 5.92 -6.75
N SER A 150 11.37 7.01 -6.78
CA SER A 150 11.09 8.20 -5.97
C SER A 150 9.76 8.85 -6.37
N ALA A 151 9.47 8.97 -7.67
CA ALA A 151 8.21 9.52 -8.17
C ALA A 151 7.02 8.69 -7.68
N THR A 152 7.11 7.36 -7.74
CA THR A 152 6.06 6.45 -7.25
C THR A 152 5.82 6.61 -5.75
N VAL A 153 6.87 6.63 -4.94
CA VAL A 153 6.75 6.81 -3.48
C VAL A 153 6.15 8.19 -3.14
N LEU A 154 6.60 9.24 -3.82
CA LEU A 154 6.07 10.59 -3.62
C LEU A 154 4.60 10.70 -4.04
N ARG A 155 4.17 9.99 -5.10
CA ARG A 155 2.77 9.89 -5.53
C ARG A 155 1.90 9.30 -4.42
N VAL A 156 2.29 8.16 -3.85
CA VAL A 156 1.56 7.49 -2.76
C VAL A 156 1.45 8.38 -1.52
N LEU A 157 2.49 9.17 -1.22
CA LEU A 157 2.49 10.15 -0.13
C LEU A 157 1.63 11.41 -0.42
N GLY A 158 1.05 11.54 -1.62
CA GLY A 158 0.32 12.74 -2.04
C GLY A 158 1.22 13.96 -2.31
N ARG A 159 2.54 13.76 -2.45
CA ARG A 159 3.52 14.82 -2.73
C ARG A 159 3.68 15.03 -4.24
N TYR A 160 2.56 15.37 -4.91
CA TYR A 160 2.46 15.35 -6.36
C TYR A 160 3.43 16.27 -7.09
N GLN A 161 3.69 17.48 -6.58
CA GLN A 161 4.67 18.40 -7.17
C GLN A 161 6.09 17.80 -7.16
N GLN A 162 6.48 17.20 -6.04
CA GLN A 162 7.78 16.55 -5.92
C GLN A 162 7.85 15.29 -6.80
N SER A 163 6.74 14.53 -6.89
CA SER A 163 6.63 13.38 -7.77
C SER A 163 6.81 13.79 -9.24
N LEU A 164 6.14 14.86 -9.67
CA LEU A 164 6.28 15.40 -11.03
C LEU A 164 7.71 15.84 -11.32
N ALA A 165 8.36 16.52 -10.37
CA ALA A 165 9.77 16.92 -10.50
C ALA A 165 10.70 15.70 -10.64
N ALA A 166 10.40 14.59 -9.96
CA ALA A 166 11.12 13.32 -10.14
C ALA A 166 10.87 12.71 -11.52
N CYS A 167 9.65 12.77 -12.07
CA CYS A 167 9.35 12.33 -13.44
C CYS A 167 10.12 13.17 -14.48
N GLU A 168 10.35 14.47 -14.26
CA GLU A 168 11.20 15.29 -15.14
C GLU A 168 12.67 14.83 -15.11
N GLN A 169 13.14 14.30 -13.99
CA GLN A 169 14.46 13.68 -13.92
C GLN A 169 14.52 12.35 -14.67
N VAL A 170 13.42 11.59 -14.71
CA VAL A 170 13.31 10.39 -15.56
C VAL A 170 13.38 10.79 -17.03
N ALA A 171 12.75 11.88 -17.45
CA ALA A 171 12.67 12.30 -18.84
C ALA A 171 14.04 12.58 -19.51
N VAL A 172 15.04 12.97 -18.74
CA VAL A 172 16.40 13.23 -19.26
C VAL A 172 17.32 12.00 -19.19
N ARG A 173 16.82 10.85 -18.68
CA ARG A 173 17.66 9.66 -18.39
C ARG A 173 17.10 8.35 -18.91
N ALA A 174 15.81 8.29 -19.23
CA ALA A 174 15.11 7.07 -19.63
C ALA A 174 14.44 7.23 -21.00
N ASP A 175 13.79 6.17 -21.45
CA ASP A 175 12.93 6.20 -22.63
C ASP A 175 11.84 7.27 -22.48
N PRO A 176 11.58 8.10 -23.51
CA PRO A 176 10.54 9.12 -23.48
C PRO A 176 9.16 8.60 -23.10
N VAL A 177 8.82 7.36 -23.44
CA VAL A 177 7.55 6.71 -23.11
C VAL A 177 7.43 6.50 -21.59
N VAL A 178 8.49 5.99 -20.95
CA VAL A 178 8.52 5.79 -19.49
C VAL A 178 8.36 7.12 -18.75
N ALA A 179 9.04 8.17 -19.24
CA ALA A 179 8.93 9.50 -18.68
C ALA A 179 7.51 10.08 -18.85
N GLU A 180 6.90 9.87 -20.00
CA GLU A 180 5.54 10.36 -20.28
C GLU A 180 4.51 9.61 -19.45
N LEU A 181 4.60 8.30 -19.31
CA LEU A 181 3.75 7.52 -18.39
C LEU A 181 3.86 8.05 -16.95
N CYS A 182 5.10 8.25 -16.46
CA CYS A 182 5.35 8.82 -15.14
C CYS A 182 4.67 10.19 -14.98
N ARG A 183 4.85 11.10 -15.93
CA ARG A 183 4.30 12.45 -15.88
C ARG A 183 2.77 12.44 -15.90
N GLN A 184 2.17 11.68 -16.81
CA GLN A 184 0.72 11.68 -16.98
C GLN A 184 0.00 10.97 -15.85
N SER A 185 0.60 9.95 -15.21
CA SER A 185 0.02 9.33 -14.03
C SER A 185 -0.13 10.34 -12.87
N ILE A 186 0.77 11.32 -12.75
CA ILE A 186 0.65 12.38 -11.73
C ILE A 186 -0.32 13.50 -12.17
N ARG A 187 -0.26 13.94 -13.43
CA ARG A 187 -1.18 14.95 -13.95
C ARG A 187 -2.64 14.53 -13.84
N GLY A 188 -2.92 13.24 -14.10
CA GLY A 188 -4.25 12.67 -13.88
C GLY A 188 -4.75 12.70 -12.43
N LEU A 189 -3.87 12.97 -11.44
CA LEU A 189 -4.23 13.15 -10.04
C LEU A 189 -4.38 14.63 -9.63
N THR A 190 -3.96 15.56 -10.51
CA THR A 190 -3.85 16.98 -10.21
C THR A 190 -4.69 17.87 -11.14
N GLY A 191 -5.93 17.45 -11.41
CA GLY A 191 -6.91 18.25 -12.15
C GLY A 191 -6.86 18.15 -13.68
N ASP A 192 -6.00 17.28 -14.23
CA ASP A 192 -5.83 17.13 -15.70
C ASP A 192 -6.12 15.68 -16.15
N LEU A 193 -7.09 15.03 -15.51
CA LEU A 193 -7.39 13.61 -15.77
C LEU A 193 -7.83 13.32 -17.21
N PRO A 194 -8.73 14.08 -17.87
CA PRO A 194 -9.13 13.80 -19.24
C PRO A 194 -7.95 13.92 -20.24
N SER A 195 -7.10 14.93 -20.07
CA SER A 195 -5.94 15.17 -20.93
C SER A 195 -4.87 14.09 -20.71
N ALA A 196 -4.58 13.74 -19.45
CA ALA A 196 -3.66 12.66 -19.11
C ALA A 196 -4.10 11.32 -19.70
N TYR A 197 -5.37 10.97 -19.56
CA TYR A 197 -5.95 9.78 -20.16
C TYR A 197 -5.80 9.78 -21.69
N ALA A 198 -6.16 10.87 -22.35
CA ALA A 198 -6.03 11.01 -23.81
C ALA A 198 -4.58 10.86 -24.26
N THR A 199 -3.64 11.46 -23.55
CA THR A 199 -2.20 11.37 -23.86
C THR A 199 -1.68 9.94 -23.75
N ILE A 200 -1.95 9.23 -22.65
CA ILE A 200 -1.48 7.85 -22.47
C ILE A 200 -2.16 6.91 -23.50
N SER A 201 -3.44 7.14 -23.83
CA SER A 201 -4.18 6.30 -24.78
C SER A 201 -3.59 6.33 -26.20
N GLN A 202 -2.89 7.41 -26.58
CA GLN A 202 -2.22 7.57 -27.86
C GLN A 202 -0.83 6.88 -27.89
N ILE A 203 -0.27 6.50 -26.76
CA ILE A 203 1.01 5.79 -26.72
C ILE A 203 0.79 4.39 -27.29
N SER A 204 1.49 4.08 -28.40
CA SER A 204 1.40 2.75 -29.04
C SER A 204 2.01 1.67 -28.13
N PRO A 205 1.34 0.54 -27.92
CA PRO A 205 1.92 -0.59 -27.20
C PRO A 205 2.94 -1.41 -28.05
N GLN A 206 3.08 -1.11 -29.34
CA GLN A 206 3.95 -1.84 -30.24
C GLN A 206 5.44 -1.63 -29.88
N GLY A 207 6.17 -2.72 -29.74
CA GLY A 207 7.58 -2.69 -29.34
C GLY A 207 7.84 -2.47 -27.86
N MET A 208 6.81 -2.15 -27.09
CA MET A 208 6.92 -1.93 -25.65
C MET A 208 7.13 -3.26 -24.90
N PRO A 209 8.01 -3.34 -23.89
CA PRO A 209 8.14 -4.49 -23.00
C PRO A 209 6.82 -4.85 -22.32
N ALA A 210 6.60 -6.12 -22.00
CA ALA A 210 5.34 -6.60 -21.42
C ALA A 210 4.99 -5.92 -20.09
N GLU A 211 6.00 -5.64 -19.26
CA GLU A 211 5.82 -4.98 -17.96
C GLU A 211 5.41 -3.50 -18.12
N GLU A 212 5.99 -2.80 -19.09
CA GLU A 212 5.62 -1.41 -19.40
C GLU A 212 4.22 -1.33 -20.02
N ARG A 213 3.84 -2.28 -20.89
CA ARG A 213 2.47 -2.38 -21.41
C ARG A 213 1.47 -2.59 -20.28
N ALA A 214 1.76 -3.51 -19.37
CA ALA A 214 0.91 -3.77 -18.22
C ALA A 214 0.74 -2.51 -17.35
N TRP A 215 1.83 -1.76 -17.11
CA TRP A 215 1.77 -0.50 -16.39
C TRP A 215 0.92 0.54 -17.12
N ARG A 216 1.17 0.77 -18.43
CA ARG A 216 0.37 1.68 -19.27
C ARG A 216 -1.13 1.33 -19.20
N ASP A 217 -1.46 0.06 -19.38
CA ASP A 217 -2.85 -0.40 -19.42
C ASP A 217 -3.52 -0.33 -18.03
N SER A 218 -2.76 -0.54 -16.96
CA SER A 218 -3.21 -0.32 -15.59
C SER A 218 -3.56 1.15 -15.33
N GLU A 219 -2.67 2.08 -15.67
CA GLU A 219 -2.92 3.53 -15.52
C GLU A 219 -4.14 3.97 -16.34
N LEU A 220 -4.29 3.48 -17.58
CA LEU A 220 -5.47 3.77 -18.42
C LEU A 220 -6.75 3.20 -17.80
N GLY A 221 -6.70 1.98 -17.27
CA GLY A 221 -7.84 1.38 -16.59
C GLY A 221 -8.29 2.19 -15.39
N GLU A 222 -7.36 2.60 -14.53
CA GLU A 222 -7.66 3.42 -13.36
C GLU A 222 -8.15 4.83 -13.72
N MET A 223 -7.55 5.46 -14.72
CA MET A 223 -8.01 6.75 -15.21
C MET A 223 -9.43 6.65 -15.80
N ALA A 224 -9.72 5.59 -16.56
CA ALA A 224 -11.04 5.33 -17.11
C ALA A 224 -12.09 5.12 -16.00
N VAL A 225 -11.75 4.36 -14.93
CA VAL A 225 -12.60 4.21 -13.73
C VAL A 225 -12.95 5.57 -13.12
N ARG A 226 -11.94 6.42 -12.95
CA ARG A 226 -12.12 7.76 -12.36
C ARG A 226 -12.94 8.69 -13.25
N LEU A 227 -12.87 8.50 -14.58
CA LEU A 227 -13.68 9.23 -15.56
C LEU A 227 -15.10 8.66 -15.73
N GLY A 228 -15.44 7.53 -15.09
CA GLY A 228 -16.72 6.84 -15.31
C GLY A 228 -16.84 6.14 -16.66
N LYS A 229 -15.72 5.84 -17.32
CA LYS A 229 -15.63 5.13 -18.60
C LYS A 229 -15.44 3.63 -18.38
N ASP A 230 -16.43 2.99 -17.78
CA ASP A 230 -16.29 1.64 -17.22
C ASP A 230 -16.02 0.56 -18.29
N ASP A 231 -16.62 0.64 -19.48
CA ASP A 231 -16.33 -0.28 -20.59
C ASP A 231 -14.88 -0.15 -21.10
N GLU A 232 -14.36 1.08 -21.10
CA GLU A 232 -12.96 1.32 -21.47
C GLU A 232 -12.02 0.79 -20.36
N ALA A 233 -12.36 0.99 -19.08
CA ALA A 233 -11.60 0.46 -17.95
C ALA A 233 -11.50 -1.07 -18.00
N GLU A 234 -12.63 -1.75 -18.26
CA GLU A 234 -12.66 -3.22 -18.37
C GLU A 234 -11.74 -3.73 -19.48
N ARG A 235 -11.73 -3.06 -20.64
CA ARG A 235 -10.81 -3.40 -21.75
C ARG A 235 -9.36 -3.21 -21.36
N TRP A 236 -9.02 -2.06 -20.73
CA TRP A 236 -7.63 -1.78 -20.32
C TRP A 236 -7.12 -2.77 -19.28
N PHE A 237 -7.91 -3.09 -18.26
CA PHE A 237 -7.52 -4.11 -17.29
C PHE A 237 -7.37 -5.50 -17.94
N GLY A 238 -8.23 -5.85 -18.88
CA GLY A 238 -8.11 -7.07 -19.67
C GLY A 238 -6.82 -7.12 -20.51
N ASP A 239 -6.44 -6.01 -21.13
CA ASP A 239 -5.20 -5.88 -21.92
C ASP A 239 -3.97 -5.97 -21.02
N GLY A 240 -3.99 -5.28 -19.87
CA GLY A 240 -2.93 -5.35 -18.86
C GLY A 240 -2.72 -6.77 -18.34
N LEU A 241 -3.80 -7.51 -18.03
CA LEU A 241 -3.71 -8.90 -17.61
C LEU A 241 -3.24 -9.85 -18.74
N ARG A 242 -3.47 -9.54 -20.02
CA ARG A 242 -2.87 -10.28 -21.12
C ARG A 242 -1.36 -10.06 -21.21
N SER A 243 -0.89 -8.85 -20.90
CA SER A 243 0.52 -8.50 -20.87
C SER A 243 1.25 -9.07 -19.63
N SER A 244 0.56 -9.10 -18.48
CA SER A 244 1.08 -9.61 -17.20
C SER A 244 0.02 -10.42 -16.46
N PRO A 245 -0.18 -11.71 -16.80
CA PRO A 245 -1.24 -12.54 -16.21
C PRO A 245 -1.15 -12.74 -14.69
N GLY A 246 0.05 -12.60 -14.13
CA GLY A 246 0.30 -12.71 -12.70
C GLY A 246 0.18 -11.41 -11.91
N ASP A 247 -0.19 -10.29 -12.56
CA ASP A 247 -0.29 -9.00 -11.89
C ASP A 247 -1.54 -8.95 -11.00
N PHE A 248 -1.31 -9.03 -9.69
CA PHE A 248 -2.40 -9.01 -8.71
C PHE A 248 -3.02 -7.60 -8.56
N TYR A 249 -2.24 -6.55 -8.81
CA TYR A 249 -2.71 -5.18 -8.70
C TYR A 249 -3.79 -4.87 -9.76
N ILE A 250 -3.48 -5.17 -11.04
CA ILE A 250 -4.46 -5.04 -12.13
C ILE A 250 -5.68 -5.91 -11.87
N ARG A 251 -5.46 -7.12 -11.36
CA ARG A 251 -6.56 -8.05 -11.04
C ARG A 251 -7.44 -7.53 -9.92
N ALA A 252 -6.85 -6.91 -8.89
CA ALA A 252 -7.59 -6.27 -7.80
C ALA A 252 -8.40 -5.07 -8.29
N ALA A 253 -7.81 -4.21 -9.12
CA ALA A 253 -8.49 -3.05 -9.69
C ALA A 253 -9.67 -3.47 -10.60
N TYR A 254 -9.48 -4.52 -11.40
CA TYR A 254 -10.56 -5.08 -12.24
C TYR A 254 -11.68 -5.69 -11.37
N ALA A 255 -11.32 -6.42 -10.32
CA ALA A 255 -12.29 -6.96 -9.37
C ALA A 255 -13.10 -5.84 -8.69
N ASP A 256 -12.46 -4.74 -8.31
CA ASP A 256 -13.13 -3.57 -7.72
C ASP A 256 -14.10 -2.90 -8.71
N LEU A 257 -13.75 -2.84 -10.00
CA LEU A 257 -14.67 -2.39 -11.06
C LEU A 257 -15.91 -3.29 -11.15
N LEU A 258 -15.73 -4.61 -11.20
CA LEU A 258 -16.83 -5.57 -11.25
C LEU A 258 -17.74 -5.47 -10.01
N LEU A 259 -17.13 -5.39 -8.81
CA LEU A 259 -17.87 -5.25 -7.54
C LEU A 259 -18.70 -3.96 -7.50
N ARG A 260 -18.18 -2.85 -8.00
CA ARG A 260 -18.90 -1.59 -8.08
C ARG A 260 -20.17 -1.68 -8.92
N HIS A 261 -20.16 -2.52 -9.96
CA HIS A 261 -21.32 -2.78 -10.83
C HIS A 261 -22.20 -3.95 -10.37
N GLY A 262 -22.00 -4.48 -9.16
CA GLY A 262 -22.77 -5.60 -8.64
C GLY A 262 -22.47 -6.94 -9.33
N ARG A 263 -21.39 -7.02 -10.13
CA ARG A 263 -20.97 -8.23 -10.89
C ARG A 263 -20.14 -9.17 -9.98
N ALA A 264 -20.67 -9.48 -8.79
CA ALA A 264 -19.97 -10.25 -7.77
C ALA A 264 -19.64 -11.69 -8.24
N GLN A 265 -20.50 -12.32 -9.06
CA GLN A 265 -20.25 -13.64 -9.62
C GLN A 265 -19.04 -13.65 -10.56
N GLU A 266 -18.90 -12.61 -11.38
CA GLU A 266 -17.76 -12.45 -12.28
C GLU A 266 -16.48 -12.13 -11.52
N THR A 267 -16.59 -11.40 -10.41
CA THR A 267 -15.48 -11.18 -9.48
C THR A 267 -14.94 -12.52 -8.95
N LEU A 268 -15.82 -13.43 -8.50
CA LEU A 268 -15.39 -14.75 -8.04
C LEU A 268 -14.74 -15.58 -9.17
N ALA A 269 -15.26 -15.46 -10.40
CA ALA A 269 -14.66 -16.13 -11.55
C ALA A 269 -13.26 -15.60 -11.89
N LEU A 270 -13.08 -14.26 -11.90
CA LEU A 270 -11.80 -13.58 -12.14
C LEU A 270 -10.74 -13.96 -11.09
N LEU A 271 -11.16 -14.13 -9.83
CA LEU A 271 -10.28 -14.34 -8.70
C LEU A 271 -10.13 -15.83 -8.29
N LYS A 272 -10.68 -16.75 -9.06
CA LYS A 272 -10.59 -18.19 -8.78
C LYS A 272 -9.13 -18.64 -8.67
N GLY A 273 -8.78 -19.31 -7.57
CA GLY A 273 -7.42 -19.80 -7.29
C GLY A 273 -6.45 -18.72 -6.80
N GLN A 274 -6.94 -17.52 -6.44
CA GLN A 274 -6.13 -16.42 -5.94
C GLN A 274 -6.37 -16.13 -4.45
N GLU A 275 -6.96 -17.07 -3.73
CA GLU A 275 -7.39 -16.92 -2.33
C GLU A 275 -6.22 -16.73 -1.36
N THR A 276 -4.99 -17.03 -1.77
CA THR A 276 -3.78 -16.86 -0.94
C THR A 276 -3.29 -15.44 -0.86
N LEU A 277 -3.64 -14.59 -1.83
CA LEU A 277 -3.27 -13.19 -1.88
C LEU A 277 -4.29 -12.36 -1.09
N GLU A 278 -3.88 -11.79 0.02
CA GLU A 278 -4.77 -11.06 0.94
C GLU A 278 -5.58 -9.94 0.26
N PRO A 279 -4.99 -9.09 -0.61
CA PRO A 279 -5.77 -8.08 -1.33
C PRO A 279 -6.85 -8.70 -2.22
N LEU A 280 -6.60 -9.84 -2.85
CA LEU A 280 -7.59 -10.53 -3.68
C LEU A 280 -8.61 -11.31 -2.84
N LEU A 281 -8.19 -11.89 -1.72
CA LEU A 281 -9.08 -12.53 -0.75
C LEU A 281 -10.12 -11.53 -0.19
N LEU A 282 -9.73 -10.28 0.01
CA LEU A 282 -10.68 -9.23 0.40
C LEU A 282 -11.78 -9.04 -0.65
N ARG A 283 -11.43 -8.95 -1.94
CA ARG A 283 -12.42 -8.81 -3.03
C ARG A 283 -13.32 -10.05 -3.14
N ILE A 284 -12.75 -11.23 -2.92
CA ILE A 284 -13.53 -12.49 -2.82
C ILE A 284 -14.51 -12.41 -1.66
N ALA A 285 -14.09 -11.99 -0.47
CA ALA A 285 -14.97 -11.85 0.69
C ALA A 285 -16.09 -10.83 0.46
N ILE A 286 -15.78 -9.69 -0.19
CA ILE A 286 -16.78 -8.67 -0.55
C ILE A 286 -17.82 -9.29 -1.55
N ALA A 287 -17.35 -9.99 -2.59
CA ALA A 287 -18.24 -10.67 -3.54
C ALA A 287 -19.11 -11.74 -2.84
N GLN A 288 -18.52 -12.50 -1.92
CA GLN A 288 -19.23 -13.51 -1.12
C GLN A 288 -20.27 -12.87 -0.20
N THR A 289 -19.99 -11.69 0.36
CA THR A 289 -20.96 -10.93 1.17
C THR A 289 -22.16 -10.54 0.33
N VAL A 290 -21.94 -9.98 -0.87
CA VAL A 290 -23.02 -9.56 -1.79
C VAL A 290 -23.89 -10.75 -2.20
N LEU A 291 -23.29 -11.94 -2.40
CA LEU A 291 -23.98 -13.13 -2.85
C LEU A 291 -24.57 -14.01 -1.73
N GLY A 292 -24.31 -13.71 -0.46
CA GLY A 292 -24.64 -14.61 0.66
C GLY A 292 -23.94 -15.95 0.55
N HIS A 293 -22.73 -16.01 0.01
CA HIS A 293 -22.01 -17.23 -0.32
C HIS A 293 -21.48 -17.93 0.95
N PRO A 294 -21.60 -19.28 1.08
CA PRO A 294 -21.21 -20.01 2.28
C PRO A 294 -19.69 -19.91 2.61
N GLY A 295 -18.83 -19.67 1.63
CA GLY A 295 -17.39 -19.46 1.80
C GLY A 295 -17.01 -18.19 2.54
N LEU A 296 -17.94 -17.25 2.73
CA LEU A 296 -17.68 -15.97 3.42
C LEU A 296 -17.08 -16.17 4.82
N LYS A 297 -17.59 -17.16 5.56
CA LYS A 297 -17.13 -17.44 6.94
C LYS A 297 -15.63 -17.73 6.98
N GLU A 298 -15.14 -18.53 6.05
CA GLU A 298 -13.72 -18.90 5.96
C GLU A 298 -12.88 -17.70 5.51
N SER A 299 -13.26 -17.05 4.42
CA SER A 299 -12.54 -15.87 3.88
C SER A 299 -12.44 -14.76 4.92
N SER A 300 -13.54 -14.47 5.62
CA SER A 300 -13.59 -13.45 6.68
C SER A 300 -12.71 -13.81 7.88
N ALA A 301 -12.72 -15.07 8.32
CA ALA A 301 -11.87 -15.51 9.43
C ALA A 301 -10.37 -15.41 9.08
N ARG A 302 -10.00 -15.75 7.85
CA ARG A 302 -8.60 -15.62 7.37
C ARG A 302 -8.14 -14.17 7.31
N LEU A 303 -8.98 -13.26 6.77
CA LEU A 303 -8.67 -11.83 6.74
C LEU A 303 -8.54 -11.24 8.14
N ALA A 304 -9.47 -11.55 9.04
CA ALA A 304 -9.41 -11.09 10.43
C ALA A 304 -8.12 -11.57 11.13
N ALA A 305 -7.71 -12.83 10.91
CA ALA A 305 -6.48 -13.35 11.47
C ALA A 305 -5.23 -12.68 10.89
N ALA A 306 -5.22 -12.37 9.58
CA ALA A 306 -4.12 -11.67 8.92
C ALA A 306 -3.94 -10.25 9.48
N PHE A 307 -5.01 -9.44 9.54
CA PHE A 307 -4.97 -8.08 10.11
C PHE A 307 -4.61 -8.07 11.60
N ALA A 308 -5.11 -9.03 12.38
CA ALA A 308 -4.72 -9.17 13.78
C ALA A 308 -3.22 -9.51 13.93
N ALA A 309 -2.67 -10.37 13.07
CA ALA A 309 -1.26 -10.69 13.07
C ALA A 309 -0.39 -9.49 12.68
N GLU A 310 -0.79 -8.67 11.69
CA GLU A 310 -0.12 -7.43 11.35
C GLU A 310 -0.12 -6.44 12.52
N ALA A 311 -1.25 -6.24 13.16
CA ALA A 311 -1.36 -5.37 14.32
C ALA A 311 -0.46 -5.81 15.48
N GLN A 312 -0.34 -7.13 15.72
CA GLN A 312 0.55 -7.68 16.74
C GLN A 312 2.04 -7.44 16.42
N ARG A 313 2.42 -7.44 15.15
CA ARG A 313 3.79 -7.11 14.71
C ARG A 313 4.09 -5.61 14.70
N GLY A 314 3.09 -4.77 14.96
CA GLY A 314 3.22 -3.32 14.83
C GLY A 314 3.31 -2.85 13.37
N GLU A 315 2.95 -3.69 12.43
CA GLU A 315 2.89 -3.40 11.01
C GLU A 315 1.55 -2.73 10.69
N GLY A 316 1.55 -1.76 9.81
CA GLY A 316 0.34 -1.07 9.36
C GLY A 316 0.23 -1.07 7.84
N ILE A 317 0.69 -2.17 7.21
CA ILE A 317 0.88 -2.24 5.76
C ILE A 317 -0.45 -2.19 5.01
N HIS A 318 -1.47 -2.90 5.50
CA HIS A 318 -2.75 -3.09 4.79
C HIS A 318 -3.93 -2.34 5.45
N ARG A 319 -3.69 -1.15 6.02
CA ARG A 319 -4.74 -0.38 6.71
C ARG A 319 -5.91 0.03 5.81
N ARG A 320 -5.67 0.26 4.52
CA ARG A 320 -6.75 0.49 3.54
C ARG A 320 -7.61 -0.75 3.33
N GLU A 321 -6.98 -1.90 3.18
CA GLU A 321 -7.64 -3.19 3.02
C GLU A 321 -8.40 -3.57 4.30
N GLU A 322 -7.82 -3.34 5.47
CA GLU A 322 -8.47 -3.53 6.78
C GLU A 322 -9.71 -2.64 6.92
N ALA A 323 -9.61 -1.36 6.56
CA ALA A 323 -10.75 -0.44 6.58
C ALA A 323 -11.88 -0.91 5.65
N ARG A 324 -11.54 -1.40 4.46
CA ARG A 324 -12.51 -1.97 3.53
C ARG A 324 -13.14 -3.26 4.06
N PHE A 325 -12.35 -4.14 4.66
CA PHE A 325 -12.85 -5.36 5.28
C PHE A 325 -13.86 -5.05 6.40
N LEU A 326 -13.52 -4.12 7.27
CA LEU A 326 -14.40 -3.68 8.35
C LEU A 326 -15.69 -3.04 7.82
N LEU A 327 -15.59 -2.25 6.74
CA LEU A 327 -16.73 -1.56 6.16
C LEU A 327 -17.60 -2.51 5.31
N ASP A 328 -16.99 -3.23 4.36
CA ASP A 328 -17.71 -3.92 3.29
C ASP A 328 -18.07 -5.38 3.66
N VAL A 329 -17.40 -5.99 4.66
CA VAL A 329 -17.61 -7.38 5.06
C VAL A 329 -18.14 -7.49 6.49
N GLN A 330 -17.54 -6.75 7.43
CA GLN A 330 -17.93 -6.83 8.85
C GLN A 330 -19.08 -5.87 9.21
N ASN A 331 -19.37 -4.89 8.36
CA ASN A 331 -20.35 -3.84 8.60
C ASN A 331 -20.10 -3.08 9.93
N ASP A 332 -18.81 -2.82 10.22
CA ASP A 332 -18.37 -2.00 11.37
C ASP A 332 -17.76 -0.68 10.87
N PRO A 333 -18.60 0.33 10.59
CA PRO A 333 -18.14 1.60 10.05
C PRO A 333 -17.26 2.40 11.02
N ARG A 334 -17.40 2.20 12.34
CA ARG A 334 -16.57 2.92 13.33
C ARG A 334 -15.15 2.39 13.34
N ALA A 335 -14.97 1.08 13.36
CA ALA A 335 -13.65 0.47 13.25
C ALA A 335 -13.03 0.74 11.87
N ALA A 336 -13.82 0.70 10.80
CA ALA A 336 -13.39 1.07 9.45
C ALA A 336 -12.85 2.51 9.38
N LEU A 337 -13.55 3.47 10.03
CA LEU A 337 -13.09 4.86 10.09
C LEU A 337 -11.75 4.98 10.81
N ALA A 338 -11.58 4.29 11.94
CA ALA A 338 -10.31 4.31 12.67
C ALA A 338 -9.15 3.78 11.81
N ALA A 339 -9.33 2.64 11.12
CA ALA A 339 -8.33 2.08 10.22
C ALA A 339 -8.05 3.01 9.02
N ALA A 340 -9.08 3.62 8.41
CA ALA A 340 -8.92 4.57 7.31
C ALA A 340 -8.17 5.84 7.73
N GLN A 341 -8.38 6.34 8.96
CA GLN A 341 -7.64 7.48 9.50
C GLN A 341 -6.17 7.15 9.74
N GLU A 342 -5.85 5.95 10.22
CA GLU A 342 -4.45 5.52 10.35
C GLU A 342 -3.78 5.38 8.96
N ASN A 343 -4.49 4.81 7.98
CA ASN A 343 -4.01 4.75 6.61
C ASN A 343 -3.72 6.13 6.02
N TRP A 344 -4.60 7.11 6.26
CA TRP A 344 -4.47 8.48 5.76
C TRP A 344 -3.19 9.19 6.22
N LYS A 345 -2.62 8.80 7.35
CA LYS A 345 -1.33 9.36 7.82
C LYS A 345 -0.17 8.96 6.92
N VAL A 346 -0.31 7.84 6.19
CA VAL A 346 0.78 7.19 5.45
C VAL A 346 0.56 7.26 3.93
N GLN A 347 -0.70 7.14 3.45
CA GLN A 347 -1.03 7.06 2.02
C GLN A 347 -2.16 8.02 1.66
N ARG A 348 -2.11 8.56 0.42
CA ARG A 348 -3.09 9.55 -0.07
C ARG A 348 -3.40 9.36 -1.56
N GLU A 349 -3.69 8.12 -1.94
CA GLU A 349 -4.18 7.80 -3.28
C GLU A 349 -5.71 7.98 -3.38
N CYS A 350 -6.29 7.93 -4.57
CA CYS A 350 -7.74 8.07 -4.77
C CYS A 350 -8.56 7.08 -3.95
N ASP A 351 -8.09 5.83 -3.83
CA ASP A 351 -8.78 4.81 -3.06
C ASP A 351 -8.65 5.02 -1.54
N ASP A 352 -7.57 5.69 -1.08
CA ASP A 352 -7.42 6.09 0.33
C ASP A 352 -8.41 7.21 0.69
N VAL A 353 -8.57 8.18 -0.23
CA VAL A 353 -9.62 9.21 -0.11
C VAL A 353 -10.99 8.55 -0.05
N LEU A 354 -11.28 7.65 -0.99
CA LEU A 354 -12.59 7.01 -1.11
C LEU A 354 -12.95 6.18 0.13
N VAL A 355 -12.02 5.39 0.68
CA VAL A 355 -12.30 4.58 1.86
C VAL A 355 -12.51 5.45 3.09
N LEU A 356 -11.73 6.54 3.26
CA LEU A 356 -11.91 7.47 4.38
C LEU A 356 -13.27 8.19 4.32
N LEU A 357 -13.67 8.67 3.13
CA LEU A 357 -14.98 9.28 2.91
C LEU A 357 -16.10 8.28 3.23
N ARG A 358 -16.08 7.08 2.64
CA ARG A 358 -17.11 6.05 2.84
C ARG A 358 -17.24 5.65 4.31
N ALA A 359 -16.12 5.42 4.99
CA ALA A 359 -16.11 5.05 6.40
C ALA A 359 -16.64 6.18 7.31
N ALA A 360 -16.26 7.44 7.06
CA ALA A 360 -16.73 8.59 7.82
C ALA A 360 -18.24 8.81 7.68
N PHE A 361 -18.76 8.72 6.46
CA PHE A 361 -20.20 8.85 6.20
C PHE A 361 -20.99 7.68 6.81
N ALA A 362 -20.52 6.44 6.64
CA ALA A 362 -21.17 5.26 7.20
C ALA A 362 -21.15 5.25 8.74
N ALA A 363 -20.11 5.80 9.35
CA ALA A 363 -20.02 5.96 10.83
C ALA A 363 -20.88 7.11 11.38
N GLY A 364 -21.50 7.93 10.51
CA GLY A 364 -22.26 9.11 10.91
C GLY A 364 -21.39 10.28 11.41
N VAL A 365 -20.11 10.31 11.02
CA VAL A 365 -19.13 11.32 11.43
C VAL A 365 -18.47 11.96 10.19
N PRO A 366 -19.24 12.59 9.29
CA PRO A 366 -18.72 13.09 7.99
C PRO A 366 -17.57 14.08 8.13
N GLN A 367 -17.53 14.86 9.24
CA GLN A 367 -16.45 15.79 9.53
C GLN A 367 -15.06 15.09 9.69
N ALA A 368 -15.04 13.80 9.99
CA ALA A 368 -13.79 13.03 10.09
C ALA A 368 -13.09 12.86 8.71
N ALA A 369 -13.81 13.06 7.62
CA ALA A 369 -13.27 13.04 6.26
C ALA A 369 -12.76 14.43 5.78
N ALA A 370 -12.86 15.48 6.59
CA ALA A 370 -12.44 16.84 6.20
C ALA A 370 -11.01 16.89 5.59
N PRO A 371 -10.00 16.19 6.15
CA PRO A 371 -8.66 16.21 5.55
C PRO A 371 -8.60 15.62 4.13
N ALA A 372 -9.41 14.60 3.83
CA ALA A 372 -9.50 14.02 2.50
C ALA A 372 -10.24 14.94 1.52
N VAL A 373 -11.32 15.59 1.97
CA VAL A 373 -12.06 16.59 1.18
C VAL A 373 -11.18 17.78 0.82
N GLU A 374 -10.40 18.28 1.77
CA GLU A 374 -9.47 19.38 1.54
C GLU A 374 -8.38 18.98 0.54
N PHE A 375 -7.81 17.77 0.69
CA PHE A 375 -6.82 17.22 -0.23
C PHE A 375 -7.35 17.10 -1.67
N VAL A 376 -8.59 16.62 -1.84
CA VAL A 376 -9.25 16.55 -3.16
C VAL A 376 -9.36 17.93 -3.81
N ARG A 377 -9.76 18.94 -3.03
CA ARG A 377 -9.91 20.33 -3.51
C ARG A 377 -8.56 20.98 -3.83
N GLU A 378 -7.57 20.82 -2.95
CA GLU A 378 -6.22 21.38 -3.13
C GLU A 378 -5.57 20.87 -4.41
N HIS A 379 -5.72 19.60 -4.74
CA HIS A 379 -5.10 18.99 -5.91
C HIS A 379 -6.00 18.97 -7.15
N GLY A 380 -7.25 19.41 -7.03
CA GLY A 380 -8.22 19.33 -8.14
C GLY A 380 -8.48 17.88 -8.58
N MET A 381 -8.41 16.92 -7.63
CA MET A 381 -8.53 15.51 -7.95
C MET A 381 -9.91 15.19 -8.56
N GLN A 382 -9.91 14.55 -9.72
CA GLN A 382 -11.11 14.18 -10.47
C GLN A 382 -11.36 12.68 -10.34
N ASP A 383 -12.50 12.31 -9.73
CA ASP A 383 -12.93 10.92 -9.60
C ASP A 383 -14.45 10.90 -9.37
N VAL A 384 -15.19 10.31 -10.31
CA VAL A 384 -16.66 10.20 -10.23
C VAL A 384 -17.14 9.44 -9.00
N ARG A 385 -16.32 8.54 -8.45
CA ARG A 385 -16.64 7.77 -7.24
C ARG A 385 -16.59 8.65 -5.99
N ILE A 386 -15.55 9.51 -5.92
CA ILE A 386 -15.38 10.49 -4.84
C ILE A 386 -16.49 11.54 -4.91
N ALA A 387 -16.77 12.07 -6.12
CA ALA A 387 -17.84 13.03 -6.34
C ALA A 387 -19.21 12.47 -5.93
N ALA A 388 -19.50 11.20 -6.26
CA ALA A 388 -20.73 10.53 -5.87
C ALA A 388 -20.89 10.42 -4.35
N VAL A 389 -19.81 10.06 -3.62
CA VAL A 389 -19.84 9.98 -2.14
C VAL A 389 -20.00 11.35 -1.50
N MET A 390 -19.41 12.39 -2.08
CA MET A 390 -19.53 13.78 -1.60
C MET A 390 -20.89 14.42 -1.94
N GLY A 391 -21.73 13.76 -2.74
CA GLY A 391 -23.01 14.30 -3.21
C GLY A 391 -22.89 15.31 -4.34
N GLU A 392 -21.76 15.41 -4.97
CA GLU A 392 -21.51 16.22 -6.16
C GLU A 392 -22.00 15.46 -7.39
N ARG A 393 -23.05 15.96 -8.04
CA ARG A 393 -23.48 15.43 -9.34
C ARG A 393 -22.55 16.01 -10.41
N SER A 394 -21.84 15.16 -11.12
CA SER A 394 -21.08 15.50 -12.32
C SER A 394 -21.98 16.03 -13.44
#